data_90070eb539d3216548942c560eb1b3ab
#
_entry.id   90070eb539d3216548942c560eb1b3ab
#
_cell.length_a   1.000
_cell.length_b   1.000
_cell.length_c   1.000
_cell.angle_alpha   90.00
_cell.angle_beta   90.00
_cell.angle_gamma   90.00
#
_symmetry.space_group_name_H-M   'P 1'
#
loop_
_entity.id
_entity.type
_entity.pdbx_description
1 polymer ?
#
loop_
_entity_poly.entity_id
_entity_poly.type
_entity_poly.pdbx_seq_one_letter_code
_entity_poly.pdbx_strand_id
1 'polypeptide(L)'
;MKKLMLLGISSILLWSCHQNSENSNNHDAESHAEHQHVHAEGALELNNGKKWTMNEEMKPFVLKGVDLIQIYVQEKQTDNQRLAKELKEQNDQLIKSCTMDGKGHDELHKWLHPHMELVKELEAEKNPEKVNVIIAKLHDSYMEFSKFFN
;
A
#
# COMPACT_ATOMS: atom_id res chain seq x y z
N MET A 1 -14.51 60.28 3.25
CA MET A 1 -13.78 61.16 2.31
C MET A 1 -12.95 60.27 1.39
N LYS A 2 -13.32 60.35 0.15
CA LYS A 2 -12.46 60.35 -1.06
C LYS A 2 -11.61 59.09 -1.28
N LYS A 3 -11.99 58.26 -2.26
CA LYS A 3 -11.58 58.32 -3.71
C LYS A 3 -10.22 57.63 -3.88
N LEU A 4 -9.87 56.84 -4.82
CA LEU A 4 -10.22 56.60 -6.23
C LEU A 4 -9.40 55.39 -6.69
N MET A 5 -9.95 54.40 -7.41
CA MET A 5 -9.71 54.10 -8.84
C MET A 5 -8.26 53.84 -9.27
N LEU A 6 -8.03 52.70 -9.92
CA LEU A 6 -7.70 52.49 -11.38
C LEU A 6 -7.22 51.04 -11.54
N LEU A 7 -7.86 50.15 -12.22
CA LEU A 7 -7.90 49.82 -13.67
C LEU A 7 -6.52 49.64 -14.34
N GLY A 8 -6.32 48.50 -14.91
CA GLY A 8 -5.27 48.12 -15.87
C GLY A 8 -5.23 46.61 -16.03
N ILE A 9 -6.02 45.98 -16.84
CA ILE A 9 -6.02 45.69 -18.29
C ILE A 9 -4.71 45.00 -18.76
N SER A 10 -4.90 43.75 -19.23
CA SER A 10 -4.33 43.13 -20.43
C SER A 10 -2.90 42.62 -20.38
N SER A 11 -2.65 41.34 -20.58
CA SER A 11 -2.39 40.84 -21.94
C SER A 11 -2.18 39.32 -21.91
N ILE A 12 -2.87 38.71 -22.80
CA ILE A 12 -2.77 37.34 -23.28
C ILE A 12 -1.48 37.19 -24.08
N LEU A 13 -0.69 36.16 -23.85
CA LEU A 13 0.16 35.60 -24.91
C LEU A 13 0.14 34.09 -24.84
N LEU A 14 -0.58 33.52 -25.77
CA LEU A 14 -0.46 32.20 -26.32
C LEU A 14 0.92 32.05 -26.97
N TRP A 15 1.66 31.00 -26.68
CA TRP A 15 2.58 30.46 -27.67
C TRP A 15 2.54 28.96 -27.64
N SER A 16 2.11 28.50 -28.75
CA SER A 16 1.98 27.19 -29.30
C SER A 16 3.28 26.80 -30.02
N CYS A 17 3.50 25.48 -30.08
CA CYS A 17 4.25 24.71 -31.09
C CYS A 17 5.79 24.82 -31.05
N HIS A 18 6.53 23.77 -31.14
CA HIS A 18 6.73 22.89 -32.29
C HIS A 18 7.89 21.90 -32.00
N GLN A 19 7.62 20.61 -32.14
CA GLN A 19 8.19 19.67 -33.11
C GLN A 19 9.70 19.38 -33.10
N ASN A 20 9.96 18.12 -32.81
CA ASN A 20 10.72 17.16 -33.59
C ASN A 20 12.22 17.40 -33.84
N SER A 21 13.04 16.47 -33.35
CA SER A 21 14.01 15.76 -34.17
C SER A 21 14.67 14.61 -33.40
N GLU A 22 14.73 13.50 -34.09
CA GLU A 22 15.42 12.26 -33.75
C GLU A 22 16.90 12.48 -33.47
N ASN A 23 17.45 11.76 -32.50
CA ASN A 23 18.68 11.03 -32.75
C ASN A 23 18.89 9.90 -31.73
N SER A 24 19.14 8.74 -32.27
CA SER A 24 19.51 7.50 -31.63
C SER A 24 20.78 7.65 -30.81
N ASN A 25 20.79 7.04 -29.60
CA ASN A 25 21.93 6.25 -29.15
C ASN A 25 21.52 5.34 -27.99
N ASN A 26 21.78 4.07 -28.16
CA ASN A 26 21.63 2.97 -27.23
C ASN A 26 22.38 3.24 -25.93
N HIS A 27 21.66 3.08 -24.80
CA HIS A 27 22.25 2.55 -23.58
C HIS A 27 21.21 1.66 -22.91
N ASP A 28 21.60 0.40 -22.73
CA ASP A 28 20.89 -0.59 -21.94
C ASP A 28 20.62 -0.01 -20.54
N ALA A 29 19.35 0.25 -20.25
CA ALA A 29 18.87 0.49 -18.91
C ALA A 29 17.81 -0.56 -18.64
N GLU A 30 18.07 -1.44 -17.71
CA GLU A 30 17.13 -2.39 -17.16
C GLU A 30 15.81 -1.69 -16.86
N SER A 31 14.80 -2.09 -17.59
CA SER A 31 13.45 -1.65 -17.40
C SER A 31 12.93 -2.24 -16.09
N HIS A 32 13.05 -1.49 -15.00
CA HIS A 32 12.15 -1.67 -13.89
C HIS A 32 10.77 -1.31 -14.39
N ALA A 33 9.97 -2.32 -14.68
CA ALA A 33 8.56 -2.15 -14.95
C ALA A 33 7.93 -1.53 -13.69
N GLU A 34 7.70 -0.24 -13.77
CA GLU A 34 6.90 0.50 -12.81
C GLU A 34 5.46 0.00 -12.97
N HIS A 35 5.10 -1.00 -12.15
CA HIS A 35 3.73 -1.44 -12.05
C HIS A 35 2.92 -0.26 -11.51
N GLN A 36 2.20 0.42 -12.40
CA GLN A 36 1.16 1.36 -12.02
C GLN A 36 0.13 0.57 -11.21
N HIS A 37 0.24 0.66 -9.89
CA HIS A 37 -0.75 0.11 -8.97
C HIS A 37 -2.05 0.91 -9.13
N VAL A 38 -2.95 0.39 -9.94
CA VAL A 38 -4.35 0.80 -9.93
C VAL A 38 -4.85 0.44 -8.53
N HIS A 39 -5.22 1.41 -7.74
CA HIS A 39 -5.85 1.18 -6.44
C HIS A 39 -7.11 0.34 -6.70
N ALA A 40 -7.08 -0.92 -6.35
CA ALA A 40 -8.23 -1.80 -6.40
C ALA A 40 -9.17 -1.40 -5.25
N GLU A 41 -10.07 -0.48 -5.51
CA GLU A 41 -11.14 -0.13 -4.56
C GLU A 41 -12.24 -1.20 -4.61
N GLY A 42 -12.72 -1.61 -3.45
CA GLY A 42 -13.84 -2.53 -3.34
C GLY A 42 -13.67 -3.56 -2.22
N ALA A 43 -14.76 -4.21 -1.87
CA ALA A 43 -14.75 -5.32 -0.91
C ALA A 43 -14.05 -6.55 -1.53
N LEU A 44 -13.43 -7.35 -0.67
CA LEU A 44 -12.85 -8.64 -1.06
C LEU A 44 -13.94 -9.61 -1.53
N GLU A 45 -13.64 -10.35 -2.58
CA GLU A 45 -14.53 -11.36 -3.14
C GLU A 45 -13.87 -12.74 -3.13
N LEU A 46 -14.68 -13.76 -2.92
CA LEU A 46 -14.26 -15.16 -3.06
C LEU A 46 -14.22 -15.58 -4.54
N ASN A 47 -13.37 -16.53 -4.85
CA ASN A 47 -13.32 -17.18 -6.15
C ASN A 47 -14.47 -18.19 -6.29
N ASN A 48 -15.63 -17.74 -6.75
CA ASN A 48 -16.82 -18.58 -6.86
C ASN A 48 -17.16 -19.33 -5.54
N GLY A 49 -17.08 -18.63 -4.41
CA GLY A 49 -17.35 -19.19 -3.08
C GLY A 49 -16.18 -19.95 -2.45
N LYS A 50 -15.02 -20.01 -3.12
CA LYS A 50 -13.78 -20.61 -2.60
C LYS A 50 -12.75 -19.55 -2.30
N LYS A 51 -11.79 -19.86 -1.44
CA LYS A 51 -10.65 -18.99 -1.19
C LYS A 51 -9.72 -18.93 -2.41
N TRP A 52 -9.02 -17.83 -2.56
CA TRP A 52 -7.92 -17.70 -3.51
C TRP A 52 -6.71 -18.46 -3.00
N THR A 53 -6.03 -19.16 -3.90
CA THR A 53 -4.78 -19.86 -3.57
C THR A 53 -3.61 -18.89 -3.69
N MET A 54 -2.83 -18.79 -2.62
CA MET A 54 -1.56 -18.06 -2.63
C MET A 54 -0.41 -18.94 -3.09
N ASN A 55 0.67 -18.27 -3.53
CA ASN A 55 1.95 -18.95 -3.69
C ASN A 55 2.48 -19.42 -2.33
N GLU A 56 3.04 -20.62 -2.28
CA GLU A 56 3.56 -21.18 -1.03
C GLU A 56 4.68 -20.32 -0.41
N GLU A 57 5.47 -19.65 -1.25
CA GLU A 57 6.55 -18.76 -0.85
C GLU A 57 6.07 -17.52 -0.10
N MET A 58 4.81 -17.11 -0.29
CA MET A 58 4.22 -15.94 0.35
C MET A 58 3.67 -16.24 1.75
N LYS A 59 3.20 -17.47 1.98
CA LYS A 59 2.50 -17.87 3.21
C LYS A 59 3.31 -17.61 4.50
N PRO A 60 4.62 -17.89 4.55
CA PRO A 60 5.42 -17.67 5.77
C PRO A 60 5.38 -16.22 6.24
N PHE A 61 5.32 -15.24 5.33
CA PHE A 61 5.34 -13.82 5.67
C PHE A 61 4.03 -13.37 6.29
N VAL A 62 2.88 -13.85 5.79
CA VAL A 62 1.58 -13.60 6.41
C VAL A 62 1.52 -14.24 7.81
N LEU A 63 1.91 -15.50 7.95
CA LEU A 63 1.92 -16.20 9.24
C LEU A 63 2.82 -15.48 10.25
N LYS A 64 4.01 -15.05 9.81
CA LYS A 64 4.91 -14.29 10.68
C LYS A 64 4.33 -12.96 11.12
N GLY A 65 3.60 -12.26 10.26
CA GLY A 65 2.90 -11.04 10.62
C GLY A 65 1.83 -11.27 11.69
N VAL A 66 1.05 -12.35 11.57
CA VAL A 66 0.09 -12.77 12.61
C VAL A 66 0.80 -13.02 13.94
N ASP A 67 1.89 -13.80 13.93
CA ASP A 67 2.67 -14.12 15.14
C ASP A 67 3.22 -12.85 15.82
N LEU A 68 3.72 -11.88 15.05
CA LEU A 68 4.23 -10.62 15.57
C LEU A 68 3.15 -9.86 16.35
N ILE A 69 1.94 -9.75 15.81
CA ILE A 69 0.80 -9.11 16.49
C ILE A 69 0.45 -9.88 17.78
N GLN A 70 0.37 -11.22 17.71
CA GLN A 70 0.03 -12.05 18.87
C GLN A 70 1.07 -11.92 19.98
N ILE A 71 2.35 -11.99 19.67
CA ILE A 71 3.45 -11.85 20.64
C ILE A 71 3.40 -10.47 21.28
N TYR A 72 3.22 -9.41 20.48
CA TYR A 72 3.13 -8.03 20.98
C TYR A 72 2.03 -7.89 22.03
N VAL A 73 0.86 -8.44 21.78
CA VAL A 73 -0.30 -8.37 22.68
C VAL A 73 -0.08 -9.25 23.92
N GLN A 74 0.36 -10.51 23.73
CA GLN A 74 0.53 -11.49 24.82
C GLN A 74 1.62 -11.07 25.82
N GLU A 75 2.73 -10.54 25.30
CA GLU A 75 3.86 -10.08 26.11
C GLU A 75 3.70 -8.63 26.61
N LYS A 76 2.57 -7.98 26.27
CA LYS A 76 2.29 -6.58 26.63
C LYS A 76 3.43 -5.64 26.22
N GLN A 77 3.97 -5.87 25.02
CA GLN A 77 5.01 -5.01 24.47
C GLN A 77 4.48 -3.60 24.22
N THR A 78 5.38 -2.60 24.25
CA THR A 78 5.01 -1.18 24.10
C THR A 78 5.75 -0.48 22.96
N ASP A 79 6.70 -1.15 22.32
CA ASP A 79 7.47 -0.60 21.21
C ASP A 79 6.72 -0.86 19.88
N ASN A 80 5.75 0.00 19.60
CA ASN A 80 4.96 -0.08 18.38
C ASN A 80 5.77 0.27 17.11
N GLN A 81 6.82 1.08 17.23
CA GLN A 81 7.67 1.42 16.08
C GLN A 81 8.47 0.19 15.63
N ARG A 82 9.00 -0.59 16.59
CA ARG A 82 9.65 -1.86 16.26
C ARG A 82 8.68 -2.84 15.62
N LEU A 83 7.48 -3.00 16.19
CA LEU A 83 6.45 -3.86 15.62
C LEU A 83 6.10 -3.43 14.20
N ALA A 84 5.88 -2.14 13.95
CA ALA A 84 5.56 -1.62 12.62
C ALA A 84 6.67 -1.92 11.61
N LYS A 85 7.93 -1.75 12.00
CA LYS A 85 9.09 -2.08 11.17
C LYS A 85 9.14 -3.56 10.83
N GLU A 86 8.93 -4.44 11.81
CA GLU A 86 8.92 -5.89 11.61
C GLU A 86 7.76 -6.32 10.68
N LEU A 87 6.57 -5.74 10.85
CA LEU A 87 5.42 -5.99 9.96
C LEU A 87 5.67 -5.48 8.54
N LYS A 88 6.27 -4.28 8.41
CA LYS A 88 6.66 -3.75 7.11
C LYS A 88 7.62 -4.68 6.38
N GLU A 89 8.61 -5.23 7.08
CA GLU A 89 9.54 -6.19 6.48
C GLU A 89 8.80 -7.44 5.97
N GLN A 90 7.81 -7.96 6.71
CA GLN A 90 7.01 -9.08 6.22
C GLN A 90 6.20 -8.71 4.97
N ASN A 91 5.59 -7.53 4.93
CA ASN A 91 4.87 -7.04 3.76
C ASN A 91 5.79 -6.88 2.54
N ASP A 92 6.99 -6.33 2.73
CA ASP A 92 7.99 -6.17 1.65
C ASP A 92 8.42 -7.55 1.10
N GLN A 93 8.62 -8.57 1.96
CA GLN A 93 8.94 -9.92 1.53
C GLN A 93 7.75 -10.62 0.85
N LEU A 94 6.53 -10.42 1.35
CA LEU A 94 5.30 -10.90 0.72
C LEU A 94 5.21 -10.39 -0.73
N ILE A 95 5.37 -9.08 -0.94
CA ILE A 95 5.33 -8.45 -2.26
C ILE A 95 6.42 -9.03 -3.16
N LYS A 96 7.65 -9.12 -2.66
CA LYS A 96 8.80 -9.63 -3.42
C LYS A 96 8.65 -11.08 -3.85
N SER A 97 7.96 -11.90 -3.05
CA SER A 97 7.73 -13.32 -3.33
C SER A 97 6.45 -13.59 -4.12
N CYS A 98 5.66 -12.55 -4.42
CA CYS A 98 4.40 -12.70 -5.13
C CYS A 98 4.64 -13.03 -6.60
N THR A 99 4.11 -14.17 -7.04
CA THR A 99 4.03 -14.59 -8.43
C THR A 99 2.59 -14.84 -8.87
N MET A 100 1.62 -14.33 -8.08
CA MET A 100 0.20 -14.39 -8.44
C MET A 100 -0.09 -13.48 -9.62
N ASP A 101 -1.13 -13.82 -10.37
CA ASP A 101 -1.65 -13.03 -11.49
C ASP A 101 -3.19 -13.02 -11.50
N GLY A 102 -3.76 -12.22 -12.40
CA GLY A 102 -5.19 -12.13 -12.64
C GLY A 102 -6.00 -11.74 -11.40
N LYS A 103 -7.27 -12.17 -11.37
CA LYS A 103 -8.22 -11.73 -10.34
C LYS A 103 -7.79 -12.05 -8.90
N GLY A 104 -7.09 -13.16 -8.68
CA GLY A 104 -6.59 -13.50 -7.33
C GLY A 104 -5.54 -12.51 -6.84
N HIS A 105 -4.69 -12.02 -7.73
CA HIS A 105 -3.71 -10.97 -7.45
C HIS A 105 -4.41 -9.62 -7.17
N ASP A 106 -5.42 -9.27 -7.95
CA ASP A 106 -6.20 -8.06 -7.73
C ASP A 106 -6.88 -8.06 -6.34
N GLU A 107 -7.45 -9.20 -5.95
CA GLU A 107 -8.04 -9.38 -4.62
C GLU A 107 -6.98 -9.28 -3.50
N LEU A 108 -5.78 -9.83 -3.73
CA LEU A 108 -4.67 -9.67 -2.77
C LEU A 108 -4.32 -8.19 -2.56
N HIS A 109 -4.27 -7.41 -3.63
CA HIS A 109 -4.01 -5.97 -3.53
C HIS A 109 -5.09 -5.22 -2.75
N LYS A 110 -6.37 -5.58 -2.90
CA LYS A 110 -7.47 -4.98 -2.12
C LYS A 110 -7.28 -5.17 -0.61
N TRP A 111 -6.72 -6.30 -0.19
CA TRP A 111 -6.37 -6.53 1.21
C TRP A 111 -5.07 -5.84 1.60
N LEU A 112 -4.02 -5.98 0.78
CA LEU A 112 -2.67 -5.58 1.15
C LEU A 112 -2.51 -4.05 1.30
N HIS A 113 -3.11 -3.28 0.41
CA HIS A 113 -3.00 -1.82 0.45
C HIS A 113 -3.49 -1.21 1.76
N PRO A 114 -4.75 -1.44 2.20
CA PRO A 114 -5.22 -0.92 3.49
C PRO A 114 -4.45 -1.50 4.68
N HIS A 115 -3.99 -2.76 4.59
CA HIS A 115 -3.14 -3.36 5.61
C HIS A 115 -1.80 -2.60 5.77
N MET A 116 -1.14 -2.26 4.66
CA MET A 116 0.10 -1.48 4.68
C MET A 116 -0.09 -0.07 5.24
N GLU A 117 -1.22 0.57 4.95
CA GLU A 117 -1.53 1.89 5.55
C GLU A 117 -1.70 1.78 7.07
N LEU A 118 -2.33 0.72 7.59
CA LEU A 118 -2.40 0.47 9.04
C LEU A 118 -1.01 0.29 9.67
N VAL A 119 -0.09 -0.41 8.99
CA VAL A 119 1.31 -0.56 9.46
C VAL A 119 2.01 0.79 9.51
N LYS A 120 1.81 1.63 8.52
CA LYS A 120 2.37 2.99 8.47
C LYS A 120 1.76 3.91 9.54
N GLU A 121 0.45 3.81 9.80
CA GLU A 121 -0.20 4.49 10.91
C GLU A 121 0.39 4.06 12.25
N LEU A 122 0.63 2.75 12.45
CA LEU A 122 1.24 2.20 13.65
C LEU A 122 2.64 2.77 13.89
N GLU A 123 3.45 2.90 12.85
CA GLU A 123 4.81 3.47 12.95
C GLU A 123 4.80 4.92 13.42
N ALA A 124 3.83 5.71 12.95
CA ALA A 124 3.74 7.14 13.23
C ALA A 124 3.05 7.46 14.57
N GLU A 125 2.20 6.56 15.08
CA GLU A 125 1.34 6.84 16.24
C GLU A 125 2.14 6.80 17.53
N LYS A 126 1.86 7.78 18.42
CA LYS A 126 2.52 7.94 19.74
C LYS A 126 1.55 7.82 20.91
N ASN A 127 0.25 7.89 20.65
CA ASN A 127 -0.76 7.75 21.69
C ASN A 127 -1.04 6.26 21.94
N PRO A 128 -0.81 5.72 23.16
CA PRO A 128 -0.98 4.29 23.44
C PRO A 128 -2.40 3.76 23.20
N GLU A 129 -3.43 4.57 23.44
CA GLU A 129 -4.82 4.15 23.21
C GLU A 129 -5.08 3.96 21.70
N LYS A 130 -4.57 4.88 20.87
CA LYS A 130 -4.68 4.79 19.43
C LYS A 130 -3.83 3.64 18.87
N VAL A 131 -2.63 3.41 19.42
CA VAL A 131 -1.81 2.25 19.09
C VAL A 131 -2.60 0.96 19.29
N ASN A 132 -3.29 0.79 20.43
CA ASN A 132 -4.10 -0.40 20.68
C ASN A 132 -5.23 -0.56 19.66
N VAL A 133 -5.86 0.54 19.23
CA VAL A 133 -6.90 0.52 18.18
C VAL A 133 -6.32 0.07 16.84
N ILE A 134 -5.13 0.57 16.46
CA ILE A 134 -4.47 0.18 15.21
C ILE A 134 -4.08 -1.31 15.25
N ILE A 135 -3.55 -1.79 16.37
CA ILE A 135 -3.20 -3.21 16.55
C ILE A 135 -4.43 -4.10 16.41
N ALA A 136 -5.58 -3.72 17.01
CA ALA A 136 -6.82 -4.45 16.83
C ALA A 136 -7.25 -4.49 15.35
N LYS A 137 -7.15 -3.37 14.62
CA LYS A 137 -7.44 -3.32 13.18
C LYS A 137 -6.47 -4.20 12.36
N LEU A 138 -5.19 -4.23 12.70
CA LEU A 138 -4.21 -5.11 12.04
C LEU A 138 -4.53 -6.58 12.28
N HIS A 139 -4.91 -6.95 13.51
CA HIS A 139 -5.38 -8.30 13.81
C HIS A 139 -6.60 -8.67 12.96
N ASP A 140 -7.60 -7.78 12.92
CA ASP A 140 -8.82 -8.00 12.12
C ASP A 140 -8.52 -8.10 10.62
N SER A 141 -7.55 -7.33 10.12
CA SER A 141 -7.07 -7.41 8.74
C SER A 141 -6.51 -8.80 8.41
N TYR A 142 -5.69 -9.40 9.29
CA TYR A 142 -5.22 -10.78 9.11
C TYR A 142 -6.35 -11.81 9.21
N MET A 143 -7.31 -11.59 10.10
CA MET A 143 -8.49 -12.44 10.19
C MET A 143 -9.34 -12.37 8.92
N GLU A 144 -9.47 -11.19 8.33
CA GLU A 144 -10.14 -11.00 7.05
C GLU A 144 -9.38 -11.72 5.93
N PHE A 145 -8.06 -11.52 5.83
CA PHE A 145 -7.22 -12.26 4.88
C PHE A 145 -7.52 -13.75 4.92
N SER A 146 -7.56 -14.34 6.10
CA SER A 146 -7.78 -15.78 6.27
C SER A 146 -9.14 -16.28 5.77
N LYS A 147 -10.12 -15.39 5.55
CA LYS A 147 -11.42 -15.76 4.96
C LYS A 147 -11.36 -15.89 3.45
N PHE A 148 -10.46 -15.15 2.80
CA PHE A 148 -10.39 -15.04 1.34
C PHE A 148 -9.22 -15.77 0.72
N PHE A 149 -8.15 -16.05 1.48
CA PHE A 149 -6.92 -16.70 0.99
C PHE A 149 -6.56 -17.94 1.81
N ASN A 150 -5.82 -18.87 1.18
CA ASN A 150 -5.32 -20.11 1.79
C ASN A 150 -3.90 -20.45 1.31
#